data_f39ef60fc6ea8320da013c0ea5c5448a
#
_entry.id   f39ef60fc6ea8320da013c0ea5c5448a
#
_cell.length_a   1.000
_cell.length_b   1.000
_cell.length_c   1.000
_cell.angle_alpha   90.00
_cell.angle_beta   90.00
_cell.angle_gamma   90.00
#
_symmetry.space_group_name_H-M   'P 1'
#
loop_
_entity.id
_entity.type
_entity.pdbx_description
1 polymer ?
#
loop_
_entity_poly.entity_id
_entity_poly.type
_entity_poly.pdbx_seq_one_letter_code
_entity_poly.pdbx_strand_id
1 'polypeptide(L)'
;HEKRGLIMQKMTYIIRDKNGLHARPAGLIVQAAKGYKSKVSISAGEKSADCKKLFQVMGLGIKCGDEVTLSAEGEDEERAVGDIGKTMRDAGL
;
A
#
# COMPACT_ATOMS: atom_id res chain seq x y z
N HIS A 1 -26.66 -6.29 -4.19
CA HIS A 1 -26.26 -5.87 -3.96
C HIS A 1 -25.52 -5.45 -3.87
N GLU A 2 -25.21 -5.57 -4.05
CA GLU A 2 -24.61 -5.16 -3.59
C GLU A 2 -23.66 -4.49 -3.63
N LYS A 3 -23.37 -4.23 -3.44
CA LYS A 3 -22.40 -3.48 -2.89
C LYS A 3 -21.13 -4.12 -2.87
N ARG A 4 -20.79 -4.85 -3.83
CA ARG A 4 -19.61 -5.57 -3.84
C ARG A 4 -18.44 -4.72 -3.79
N GLY A 5 -18.29 -3.78 -4.59
CA GLY A 5 -17.14 -2.95 -4.64
C GLY A 5 -16.93 -2.10 -3.41
N LEU A 6 -17.83 -2.20 -2.48
CA LEU A 6 -17.71 -1.42 -1.26
C LEU A 6 -17.10 -2.20 -0.12
N ILE A 7 -16.72 -3.45 -0.37
CA ILE A 7 -16.08 -4.26 0.64
C ILE A 7 -14.59 -4.04 0.50
N MET A 8 -14.04 -3.16 1.29
CA MET A 8 -12.63 -2.84 1.22
C MET A 8 -11.77 -4.00 1.70
N GLN A 9 -10.72 -4.32 0.94
CA GLN A 9 -9.73 -5.31 1.35
C GLN A 9 -8.58 -4.61 2.04
N LYS A 10 -8.11 -5.17 3.13
CA LYS A 10 -7.02 -4.57 3.91
C LYS A 10 -6.01 -5.61 4.32
N MET A 11 -4.76 -5.18 4.49
CA MET A 11 -3.75 -6.00 5.13
C MET A 11 -2.82 -5.11 5.91
N THR A 12 -2.25 -5.65 6.98
CA THR A 12 -1.27 -4.91 7.76
C THR A 12 0.11 -5.49 7.52
N TYR A 13 1.12 -4.67 7.69
CA TYR A 13 2.49 -5.08 7.42
C TYR A 13 3.43 -4.29 8.34
N ILE A 14 4.40 -4.97 8.94
CA ILE A 14 5.41 -4.31 9.76
C ILE A 14 6.64 -4.07 8.90
N ILE A 15 7.06 -2.82 8.81
CA ILE A 15 8.22 -2.46 7.99
C ILE A 15 9.49 -2.95 8.65
N ARG A 16 10.30 -3.71 7.93
CA ARG A 16 11.54 -4.29 8.43
C ARG A 16 12.77 -3.63 7.85
N ASP A 17 12.63 -2.94 6.73
CA ASP A 17 13.75 -2.28 6.07
C ASP A 17 14.30 -1.20 6.99
N LYS A 18 15.60 -1.20 7.23
CA LYS A 18 16.26 -0.23 8.09
C LYS A 18 15.97 1.20 7.66
N ASN A 19 15.83 1.41 6.37
CA ASN A 19 15.60 2.73 5.82
C ASN A 19 14.12 3.08 5.75
N GLY A 20 13.25 2.20 6.22
CA GLY A 20 11.82 2.43 6.18
C GLY A 20 11.30 2.45 4.75
N LEU A 21 10.23 3.17 4.53
CA LEU A 21 9.64 3.26 3.20
C LEU A 21 10.30 4.40 2.43
N HIS A 22 11.51 4.13 1.93
CA HIS A 22 12.27 5.12 1.17
C HIS A 22 11.91 5.04 -0.32
N ALA A 23 12.62 5.82 -1.15
CA ALA A 23 12.22 6.02 -2.54
C ALA A 23 12.07 4.75 -3.37
N ARG A 24 13.01 3.82 -3.21
CA ARG A 24 13.00 2.62 -4.05
C ARG A 24 11.79 1.73 -3.81
N PRO A 25 11.53 1.29 -2.57
CA PRO A 25 10.33 0.48 -2.34
C PRO A 25 9.05 1.26 -2.56
N ALA A 26 9.05 2.57 -2.25
CA ALA A 26 7.87 3.38 -2.51
C ALA A 26 7.55 3.41 -4.01
N GLY A 27 8.58 3.51 -4.85
CA GLY A 27 8.40 3.47 -6.29
C GLY A 27 7.80 2.16 -6.78
N LEU A 28 8.25 1.06 -6.18
CA LEU A 28 7.73 -0.27 -6.56
C LEU A 28 6.26 -0.40 -6.18
N ILE A 29 5.89 0.09 -5.00
CA ILE A 29 4.50 0.07 -4.55
C ILE A 29 3.62 0.89 -5.49
N VAL A 30 4.08 2.10 -5.84
CA VAL A 30 3.32 2.98 -6.71
C VAL A 30 3.12 2.35 -8.08
N GLN A 31 4.18 1.76 -8.64
CA GLN A 31 4.08 1.12 -9.92
C GLN A 31 3.10 -0.04 -9.91
N ALA A 32 3.16 -0.85 -8.85
CA ALA A 32 2.23 -1.97 -8.70
C ALA A 32 0.79 -1.45 -8.57
N ALA A 33 0.58 -0.42 -7.77
CA ALA A 33 -0.75 0.12 -7.54
C ALA A 33 -1.38 0.68 -8.81
N LYS A 34 -0.57 1.26 -9.67
CA LYS A 34 -1.07 1.83 -10.93
C LYS A 34 -1.63 0.78 -11.88
N GLY A 35 -1.29 -0.47 -11.67
CA GLY A 35 -1.80 -1.55 -12.51
C GLY A 35 -3.21 -1.99 -12.15
N TYR A 36 -3.81 -1.40 -11.12
CA TYR A 36 -5.14 -1.79 -10.67
C TYR A 36 -6.13 -0.65 -10.78
N LYS A 37 -7.39 -1.01 -10.98
CA LYS A 37 -8.46 -0.02 -11.06
C LYS A 37 -8.92 0.45 -9.69
N SER A 38 -8.71 -0.39 -8.68
CA SER A 38 -9.13 -0.06 -7.33
C SER A 38 -8.40 1.16 -6.80
N LYS A 39 -9.06 1.84 -5.88
CA LYS A 39 -8.42 2.91 -5.13
C LYS A 39 -7.57 2.24 -4.06
N VAL A 40 -6.27 2.49 -4.08
CA VAL A 40 -5.34 1.84 -3.16
C VAL A 40 -4.71 2.89 -2.26
N SER A 41 -4.73 2.62 -0.98
CA SER A 41 -4.18 3.54 0.04
C SER A 41 -3.25 2.80 0.98
N ILE A 42 -2.30 3.54 1.53
CA ILE A 42 -1.44 3.01 2.58
C ILE A 42 -1.49 4.00 3.72
N SER A 43 -1.62 3.49 4.94
CA SER A 43 -1.71 4.36 6.10
C SER A 43 -0.77 3.90 7.20
N ALA A 44 -0.34 4.85 8.01
CA ALA A 44 0.50 4.60 9.16
C ALA A 44 0.03 5.57 10.25
N GLY A 45 -0.52 5.01 11.33
CA GLY A 45 -1.09 5.84 12.37
C GLY A 45 -2.29 6.60 11.82
N GLU A 46 -2.27 7.91 11.97
CA GLU A 46 -3.37 8.75 11.49
C GLU A 46 -3.15 9.31 10.10
N LYS A 47 -2.03 8.99 9.49
CA LYS A 47 -1.72 9.51 8.17
C LYS A 47 -1.99 8.46 7.11
N SER A 48 -2.44 8.90 5.95
CA SER A 48 -2.65 7.99 4.84
C SER A 48 -2.24 8.65 3.53
N ALA A 49 -2.00 7.83 2.53
CA ALA A 49 -1.57 8.30 1.22
C ALA A 49 -2.18 7.43 0.14
N ASP A 50 -2.35 8.05 -1.03
CA ASP A 50 -2.78 7.34 -2.23
C ASP A 50 -1.56 6.58 -2.75
N CYS A 51 -1.66 5.26 -2.84
CA CYS A 51 -0.54 4.44 -3.31
C CYS A 51 -0.14 4.73 -4.74
N LYS A 52 -0.97 5.42 -5.50
CA LYS A 52 -0.65 5.76 -6.88
C LYS A 52 0.11 7.08 -7.00
N LYS A 53 0.42 7.71 -5.86
CA LYS A 53 1.12 9.00 -5.83
C LYS A 53 2.38 8.89 -4.99
N LEU A 54 3.51 8.87 -5.69
CA LEU A 54 4.81 8.62 -5.06
C LEU A 54 5.13 9.59 -3.92
N PHE A 55 4.96 10.87 -4.17
CA PHE A 55 5.33 11.84 -3.13
C PHE A 55 4.43 11.80 -1.92
N GLN A 56 3.17 11.40 -2.09
CA GLN A 56 2.31 11.22 -0.95
C GLN A 56 2.77 10.04 -0.11
N VAL A 57 3.12 8.94 -0.77
CA VAL A 57 3.59 7.74 -0.06
C VAL A 57 4.87 8.06 0.70
N MET A 58 5.82 8.71 0.05
CA MET A 58 7.08 9.06 0.71
C MET A 58 6.88 10.05 1.84
N GLY A 59 5.88 10.92 1.69
CA GLY A 59 5.60 11.93 2.70
C GLY A 59 5.06 11.39 4.01
N LEU A 60 4.69 10.10 4.06
CA LEU A 60 4.22 9.51 5.30
C LEU A 60 5.30 9.36 6.36
N GLY A 61 6.57 9.34 5.93
CA GLY A 61 7.68 9.20 6.87
C GLY A 61 7.71 7.86 7.58
N ILE A 62 7.29 6.81 6.89
CA ILE A 62 7.24 5.48 7.47
C ILE A 62 8.65 4.95 7.73
N LYS A 63 8.86 4.43 8.93
CA LYS A 63 10.18 3.97 9.38
C LYS A 63 10.18 2.49 9.72
N CYS A 64 11.36 1.94 9.87
CA CYS A 64 11.53 0.56 10.31
C CYS A 64 10.78 0.35 11.63
N GLY A 65 9.99 -0.69 11.69
CA GLY A 65 9.20 -1.01 12.89
C GLY A 65 7.79 -0.47 12.84
N ASP A 66 7.49 0.44 11.92
CA ASP A 66 6.14 0.99 11.82
C ASP A 66 5.20 -0.04 11.22
N GLU A 67 3.98 -0.08 11.74
CA GLU A 67 2.93 -0.90 11.17
C GLU A 67 2.16 -0.07 10.15
N VAL A 68 2.00 -0.60 8.95
CA VAL A 68 1.24 0.09 7.92
C VAL A 68 0.05 -0.76 7.51
N THR A 69 -1.02 -0.11 7.07
CA THR A 69 -2.20 -0.79 6.57
C THR A 69 -2.37 -0.43 5.10
N LEU A 70 -2.39 -1.47 4.28
CA LEU A 70 -2.64 -1.32 2.87
C LEU A 70 -4.12 -1.63 2.64
N SER A 71 -4.83 -0.77 1.94
CA SER A 71 -6.24 -1.02 1.67
C SER A 71 -6.55 -0.74 0.21
N ALA A 72 -7.51 -1.48 -0.33
CA ALA A 72 -7.94 -1.29 -1.70
C ALA A 72 -9.45 -1.43 -1.76
N GLU A 73 -10.06 -0.61 -2.60
CA GLU A 73 -11.50 -0.60 -2.76
C GLU A 73 -11.82 -0.48 -4.25
N GLY A 74 -12.48 -1.48 -4.81
CA GLY A 74 -12.82 -1.48 -6.22
C GLY A 74 -12.98 -2.89 -6.76
N GLU A 75 -13.14 -3.00 -8.08
CA GLU A 75 -13.40 -4.28 -8.73
C GLU A 75 -12.30 -5.31 -8.49
N ASP A 76 -11.05 -4.87 -8.48
CA ASP A 76 -9.91 -5.77 -8.35
C ASP A 76 -9.22 -5.63 -7.00
N GLU A 77 -9.99 -5.27 -5.98
CA GLU A 77 -9.41 -4.96 -4.66
C GLU A 77 -8.64 -6.13 -4.05
N GLU A 78 -9.12 -7.35 -4.19
CA GLU A 78 -8.43 -8.52 -3.65
C GLU A 78 -7.08 -8.72 -4.31
N ARG A 79 -7.06 -8.65 -5.63
CA ARG A 79 -5.82 -8.81 -6.37
C ARG A 79 -4.85 -7.68 -6.06
N ALA A 80 -5.38 -6.47 -5.95
CA ALA A 80 -4.54 -5.31 -5.67
C ALA A 80 -3.81 -5.47 -4.35
N VAL A 81 -4.54 -5.80 -3.28
CA VAL A 81 -3.93 -5.97 -1.97
C VAL A 81 -2.94 -7.13 -1.98
N GLY A 82 -3.32 -8.25 -2.58
CA GLY A 82 -2.44 -9.42 -2.63
C GLY A 82 -1.14 -9.16 -3.37
N ASP A 83 -1.24 -8.56 -4.55
CA ASP A 83 -0.06 -8.31 -5.37
C ASP A 83 0.83 -7.22 -4.80
N ILE A 84 0.23 -6.17 -4.28
CA ILE A 84 1.03 -5.09 -3.69
C ILE A 84 1.70 -5.57 -2.41
N GLY A 85 1.00 -6.38 -1.62
CA GLY A 85 1.60 -6.99 -0.43
C GLY A 85 2.80 -7.85 -0.78
N LYS A 86 2.68 -8.62 -1.87
CA LYS A 86 3.80 -9.44 -2.34
C LYS A 86 4.95 -8.55 -2.78
N THR A 87 4.64 -7.46 -3.48
CA THR A 87 5.67 -6.50 -3.90
C THR A 87 6.43 -5.97 -2.71
N MET A 88 5.72 -5.64 -1.63
CA MET A 88 6.37 -5.14 -0.42
C MET A 88 7.32 -6.18 0.17
N ARG A 89 6.88 -7.42 0.26
CA ARG A 89 7.73 -8.49 0.79
C ARG A 89 8.94 -8.73 -0.10
N ASP A 90 8.72 -8.77 -1.40
CA ASP A 90 9.81 -9.02 -2.35
C ASP A 90 10.81 -7.87 -2.37
N ALA A 91 10.38 -6.67 -2.05
CA ALA A 91 11.25 -5.51 -1.98
C ALA A 91 12.05 -5.44 -0.69
N GLY A 92 11.80 -6.35 0.24
CA GLY A 92 12.52 -6.39 1.49
C GLY A 92 12.01 -5.40 2.52
N LEU A 93 10.79 -4.90 2.32
CA LEU A 93 10.20 -4.02 3.30
C LEU A 93 9.85 -4.78 4.55
#